data_c97fb5c6d9453e2c80252b002466a618
#
_entry.id   c97fb5c6d9453e2c80252b002466a618
#
_cell.length_a   1.000
_cell.length_b   1.000
_cell.length_c   1.000
_cell.angle_alpha   90.00
_cell.angle_beta   90.00
_cell.angle_gamma   90.00
#
_symmetry.space_group_name_H-M   'P 1'
#
loop_
_entity.id
_entity.type
_entity.pdbx_description
1 polymer ?
#
loop_
_entity_poly.entity_id
_entity_poly.type
_entity_poly.pdbx_seq_one_letter_code
_entity_poly.pdbx_strand_id
1 'polypeptide(L)'
;MSNTVREPAIQVAGLTKTYGSGDSLVEAVRGIDLRVEAGQTYGFLGPNGAGKSTTIEMLCTIRNPTAGSARVAGFDVVRERDQVRRRIGLVFQQQTLDLQLTAEQNLRFHADLYGLSRAEGERRIDEVLHMVELADRRSDVVTKFSGGMKRRLEIARGLVHSPQVLFLDEPTIGLDPQTRAAIWDYLHDLRERTGITVFVTTHYMDEAEHCDRIAIMDHGEIAVEDTPEALKSSIGTDRIALRTDDDELAITRIRERLGVEAGMHDGQVTLAVAGGADVVPRLFSELDVHIRSVTVTRPSLDDVFLTYTGRTIRDSEGPQGSTFPFAGRR
;
A
#
# COMPACT_ATOMS: atom_id res chain seq x y z
N MET A 1 8.27 7.23 32.91
CA MET A 1 7.85 6.31 31.84
C MET A 1 8.96 6.34 30.81
N SER A 2 9.78 5.30 30.77
CA SER A 2 10.91 5.22 29.83
C SER A 2 10.37 5.14 28.41
N ASN A 3 10.63 6.18 27.64
CA ASN A 3 10.36 6.22 26.20
C ASN A 3 11.39 5.28 25.51
N THR A 4 11.11 3.99 25.52
CA THR A 4 11.92 3.01 24.77
C THR A 4 11.61 3.30 23.31
N VAL A 5 12.51 3.99 22.62
CA VAL A 5 12.49 4.15 21.16
C VAL A 5 12.49 2.72 20.60
N ARG A 6 11.34 2.24 20.12
CA ARG A 6 11.26 0.95 19.44
C ARG A 6 12.13 1.02 18.20
N GLU A 7 12.97 0.01 17.99
CA GLU A 7 13.72 -0.10 16.74
C GLU A 7 12.74 -0.18 15.56
N PRO A 8 13.03 0.50 14.44
CA PRO A 8 12.18 0.43 13.26
C PRO A 8 12.12 -1.01 12.74
N ALA A 9 10.96 -1.42 12.25
CA ALA A 9 10.77 -2.73 11.64
C ALA A 9 11.56 -2.87 10.33
N ILE A 10 11.68 -1.76 9.58
CA ILE A 10 12.47 -1.69 8.34
C ILE A 10 13.28 -0.39 8.36
N GLN A 11 14.57 -0.50 8.02
CA GLN A 11 15.45 0.64 7.85
C GLN A 11 16.29 0.45 6.59
N VAL A 12 16.29 1.44 5.71
CA VAL A 12 16.99 1.43 4.42
C VAL A 12 17.80 2.70 4.31
N ALA A 13 19.03 2.59 3.83
CA ALA A 13 19.91 3.74 3.61
C ALA A 13 20.65 3.62 2.28
N GLY A 14 20.38 4.57 1.37
CA GLY A 14 20.98 4.69 0.05
C GLY A 14 20.88 3.42 -0.79
N LEU A 15 19.77 2.67 -0.70
CA LEU A 15 19.63 1.36 -1.33
C LEU A 15 19.53 1.50 -2.83
N THR A 16 20.37 0.78 -3.57
CA THR A 16 20.37 0.78 -5.04
C THR A 16 20.25 -0.62 -5.60
N LYS A 17 19.64 -0.70 -6.80
CA LYS A 17 19.65 -1.93 -7.60
C LYS A 17 19.79 -1.63 -9.08
N THR A 18 20.84 -2.17 -9.65
CA THR A 18 21.15 -2.07 -11.08
C THR A 18 21.17 -3.46 -11.71
N TYR A 19 20.62 -3.59 -12.91
CA TYR A 19 20.63 -4.81 -13.72
C TYR A 19 21.37 -4.55 -15.04
N GLY A 20 21.91 -5.61 -15.63
CA GLY A 20 22.62 -5.52 -16.88
C GLY A 20 24.04 -4.97 -16.76
N SER A 21 24.66 -4.67 -17.89
CA SER A 21 26.01 -4.09 -18.00
C SER A 21 26.14 -3.29 -19.31
N GLY A 22 27.03 -2.29 -19.34
CA GLY A 22 27.23 -1.43 -20.51
C GLY A 22 25.92 -0.70 -20.91
N ASP A 23 25.63 -0.68 -22.21
CA ASP A 23 24.47 0.04 -22.78
C ASP A 23 23.08 -0.54 -22.36
N SER A 24 23.07 -1.73 -21.77
CA SER A 24 21.83 -2.35 -21.23
C SER A 24 21.64 -2.18 -19.73
N LEU A 25 22.34 -1.21 -19.12
CA LEU A 25 22.23 -0.92 -17.69
C LEU A 25 20.86 -0.34 -17.36
N VAL A 26 20.15 -0.98 -16.41
CA VAL A 26 18.86 -0.51 -15.90
C VAL A 26 18.98 -0.29 -14.39
N GLU A 27 18.86 0.94 -13.97
CA GLU A 27 18.80 1.31 -12.55
C GLU A 27 17.36 1.20 -12.05
N ALA A 28 17.02 0.04 -11.49
CA ALA A 28 15.67 -0.24 -11.00
C ALA A 28 15.37 0.43 -9.66
N VAL A 29 16.41 0.68 -8.84
CA VAL A 29 16.31 1.44 -7.57
C VAL A 29 17.55 2.33 -7.47
N ARG A 30 17.33 3.63 -7.17
CA ARG A 30 18.31 4.71 -7.32
C ARG A 30 18.65 5.42 -6.01
N GLY A 31 18.99 4.67 -4.97
CA GLY A 31 19.46 5.27 -3.71
C GLY A 31 18.31 5.71 -2.81
N ILE A 32 17.36 4.81 -2.54
CA ILE A 32 16.25 5.12 -1.65
C ILE A 32 16.65 5.02 -0.18
N ASP A 33 16.09 5.92 0.61
CA ASP A 33 16.09 5.90 2.07
C ASP A 33 14.66 5.63 2.54
N LEU A 34 14.50 4.77 3.56
CA LEU A 34 13.18 4.35 4.03
C LEU A 34 13.24 3.96 5.51
N ARG A 35 12.22 4.37 6.27
CA ARG A 35 12.06 3.98 7.66
C ARG A 35 10.62 3.62 7.98
N VAL A 36 10.38 2.37 8.39
CA VAL A 36 9.06 1.87 8.78
C VAL A 36 9.07 1.50 10.25
N GLU A 37 8.16 2.08 11.02
CA GLU A 37 8.04 1.80 12.44
C GLU A 37 7.34 0.46 12.71
N ALA A 38 7.64 -0.15 13.85
CA ALA A 38 7.05 -1.42 14.22
C ALA A 38 5.53 -1.29 14.46
N GLY A 39 4.73 -2.20 13.90
CA GLY A 39 3.27 -2.22 13.98
C GLY A 39 2.56 -1.28 13.01
N GLN A 40 3.29 -0.67 12.08
CA GLN A 40 2.76 0.24 11.07
C GLN A 40 2.33 -0.52 9.80
N THR A 41 1.27 -0.04 9.14
CA THR A 41 0.97 -0.38 7.74
C THR A 41 1.59 0.66 6.84
N TYR A 42 2.57 0.24 6.05
CA TYR A 42 3.33 1.10 5.15
C TYR A 42 3.04 0.76 3.69
N GLY A 43 2.57 1.75 2.95
CA GLY A 43 2.24 1.64 1.53
C GLY A 43 3.40 2.10 0.63
N PHE A 44 3.75 1.30 -0.37
CA PHE A 44 4.73 1.63 -1.39
C PHE A 44 4.00 1.78 -2.72
N LEU A 45 3.59 3.01 -3.03
CA LEU A 45 2.73 3.36 -4.15
C LEU A 45 3.56 3.72 -5.37
N GLY A 46 3.11 3.32 -6.56
CA GLY A 46 3.77 3.72 -7.81
C GLY A 46 3.36 2.85 -8.99
N PRO A 47 3.66 3.29 -10.22
CA PRO A 47 3.32 2.55 -11.43
C PRO A 47 4.15 1.27 -11.59
N ASN A 48 3.77 0.47 -12.58
CA ASN A 48 4.54 -0.69 -12.98
C ASN A 48 5.93 -0.25 -13.46
N GLY A 49 6.97 -0.97 -13.03
CA GLY A 49 8.34 -0.61 -13.35
C GLY A 49 8.97 0.49 -12.48
N ALA A 50 8.26 1.07 -11.52
CA ALA A 50 8.82 2.08 -10.61
C ALA A 50 9.93 1.57 -9.69
N GLY A 51 10.06 0.24 -9.51
CA GLY A 51 11.07 -0.37 -8.63
C GLY A 51 10.50 -1.02 -7.36
N LYS A 52 9.17 -1.00 -7.15
CA LYS A 52 8.50 -1.52 -5.95
C LYS A 52 8.84 -2.98 -5.64
N SER A 53 8.55 -3.90 -6.56
CA SER A 53 8.82 -5.34 -6.38
C SER A 53 10.32 -5.62 -6.22
N THR A 54 11.19 -4.89 -6.95
CA THR A 54 12.65 -4.99 -6.78
C THR A 54 13.07 -4.61 -5.36
N THR A 55 12.46 -3.57 -4.79
CA THR A 55 12.74 -3.15 -3.41
C THR A 55 12.29 -4.23 -2.42
N ILE A 56 11.05 -4.75 -2.54
CA ILE A 56 10.59 -5.88 -1.71
C ILE A 56 11.54 -7.09 -1.83
N GLU A 57 11.94 -7.46 -3.04
CA GLU A 57 12.87 -8.59 -3.26
C GLU A 57 14.20 -8.41 -2.52
N MET A 58 14.72 -7.17 -2.43
CA MET A 58 15.93 -6.89 -1.66
C MET A 58 15.68 -6.97 -0.16
N LEU A 59 14.59 -6.40 0.34
CA LEU A 59 14.21 -6.43 1.75
C LEU A 59 13.93 -7.86 2.23
N CYS A 60 13.32 -8.68 1.38
CA CYS A 60 13.04 -10.09 1.64
C CYS A 60 14.23 -11.03 1.36
N THR A 61 15.42 -10.51 1.11
CA THR A 61 16.66 -11.28 0.86
C THR A 61 16.66 -12.16 -0.39
N ILE A 62 15.71 -11.95 -1.31
CA ILE A 62 15.64 -12.69 -2.58
C ILE A 62 16.73 -12.18 -3.54
N ARG A 63 16.95 -10.87 -3.53
CA ARG A 63 17.99 -10.21 -4.33
C ARG A 63 18.96 -9.44 -3.45
N ASN A 64 20.22 -9.37 -3.89
CA ASN A 64 21.18 -8.48 -3.26
C ASN A 64 21.03 -7.07 -3.80
N PRO A 65 21.13 -6.05 -2.95
CA PRO A 65 21.35 -4.68 -3.40
C PRO A 65 22.69 -4.57 -4.17
N THR A 66 22.76 -3.58 -5.06
CA THR A 66 24.00 -3.22 -5.74
C THR A 66 24.87 -2.36 -4.80
N ALA A 67 24.26 -1.42 -4.08
CA ALA A 67 24.89 -0.62 -3.03
C ALA A 67 23.86 -0.19 -1.98
N GLY A 68 24.32 0.50 -0.94
CA GLY A 68 23.50 0.88 0.21
C GLY A 68 23.34 -0.26 1.21
N SER A 69 22.44 -0.06 2.18
CA SER A 69 22.17 -1.04 3.23
C SER A 69 20.69 -1.08 3.58
N ALA A 70 20.23 -2.24 4.05
CA ALA A 70 18.89 -2.40 4.58
C ALA A 70 18.90 -3.35 5.77
N ARG A 71 18.02 -3.06 6.75
CA ARG A 71 17.76 -3.92 7.90
C ARG A 71 16.27 -4.17 8.00
N VAL A 72 15.89 -5.41 8.29
CA VAL A 72 14.50 -5.83 8.50
C VAL A 72 14.43 -6.60 9.82
N ALA A 73 13.49 -6.22 10.67
CA ALA A 73 13.35 -6.76 12.03
C ALA A 73 14.68 -6.73 12.81
N GLY A 74 15.48 -5.66 12.63
CA GLY A 74 16.79 -5.48 13.27
C GLY A 74 17.96 -6.19 12.59
N PHE A 75 17.78 -7.00 11.54
CA PHE A 75 18.81 -7.81 10.88
C PHE A 75 19.17 -7.30 9.48
N ASP A 76 20.46 -7.35 9.14
CA ASP A 76 20.99 -6.95 7.83
C ASP A 76 20.56 -7.93 6.73
N VAL A 77 19.95 -7.40 5.66
CA VAL A 77 19.38 -8.23 4.57
C VAL A 77 20.42 -8.97 3.73
N VAL A 78 21.70 -8.63 3.83
CA VAL A 78 22.79 -9.30 3.10
C VAL A 78 23.57 -10.27 4.00
N ARG A 79 23.90 -9.83 5.22
CA ARG A 79 24.78 -10.55 6.14
C ARG A 79 24.04 -11.53 7.04
N GLU A 80 22.76 -11.24 7.34
CA GLU A 80 21.95 -11.96 8.33
C GLU A 80 20.65 -12.51 7.71
N ARG A 81 20.71 -12.97 6.45
CA ARG A 81 19.54 -13.39 5.66
C ARG A 81 18.62 -14.38 6.35
N ASP A 82 19.19 -15.38 7.01
CA ASP A 82 18.39 -16.42 7.66
C ASP A 82 17.63 -15.85 8.86
N GLN A 83 18.18 -14.84 9.54
CA GLN A 83 17.49 -14.15 10.62
C GLN A 83 16.33 -13.29 10.08
N VAL A 84 16.54 -12.61 8.95
CA VAL A 84 15.48 -11.87 8.26
C VAL A 84 14.38 -12.82 7.82
N ARG A 85 14.70 -13.90 7.09
CA ARG A 85 13.72 -14.87 6.55
C ARG A 85 12.82 -15.48 7.62
N ARG A 86 13.37 -15.75 8.80
CA ARG A 86 12.60 -16.29 9.93
C ARG A 86 11.61 -15.29 10.52
N ARG A 87 11.75 -13.99 10.24
CA ARG A 87 10.95 -12.91 10.82
C ARG A 87 10.03 -12.20 9.84
N ILE A 88 10.08 -12.59 8.59
CA ILE A 88 9.23 -12.01 7.56
C ILE A 88 8.25 -13.05 7.02
N GLY A 89 7.02 -12.60 6.74
CA GLY A 89 6.10 -13.27 5.84
C GLY A 89 6.14 -12.58 4.48
N LEU A 90 6.02 -13.33 3.41
CA LEU A 90 6.00 -12.79 2.06
C LEU A 90 4.85 -13.40 1.25
N VAL A 91 4.04 -12.53 0.69
CA VAL A 91 2.96 -12.87 -0.24
C VAL A 91 3.27 -12.21 -1.58
N PHE A 92 3.56 -13.03 -2.57
CA PHE A 92 3.88 -12.56 -3.92
C PHE A 92 2.63 -12.09 -4.68
N GLN A 93 2.85 -11.30 -5.72
CA GLN A 93 1.81 -10.92 -6.67
C GLN A 93 1.19 -12.15 -7.35
N GLN A 94 2.03 -13.08 -7.80
CA GLN A 94 1.57 -14.34 -8.40
C GLN A 94 1.18 -15.37 -7.34
N GLN A 95 0.17 -16.18 -7.65
CA GLN A 95 -0.28 -17.27 -6.81
C GLN A 95 0.83 -18.34 -6.67
N THR A 96 1.12 -18.72 -5.42
CA THR A 96 2.18 -19.68 -5.09
C THR A 96 1.67 -20.86 -4.24
N LEU A 97 0.34 -21.02 -4.13
CA LEU A 97 -0.30 -22.18 -3.51
C LEU A 97 -0.24 -23.38 -4.44
N ASP A 98 -0.03 -24.55 -3.86
CA ASP A 98 -0.28 -25.81 -4.57
C ASP A 98 -1.79 -26.06 -4.63
N LEU A 99 -2.34 -25.99 -5.82
CA LEU A 99 -3.78 -26.11 -6.05
C LEU A 99 -4.32 -27.54 -5.83
N GLN A 100 -3.46 -28.55 -5.87
CA GLN A 100 -3.84 -29.95 -5.68
C GLN A 100 -3.88 -30.36 -4.19
N LEU A 101 -3.25 -29.57 -3.34
CA LEU A 101 -3.25 -29.76 -1.89
C LEU A 101 -4.47 -29.10 -1.24
N THR A 102 -4.81 -29.56 -0.04
CA THR A 102 -5.81 -28.90 0.82
C THR A 102 -5.24 -27.62 1.42
N ALA A 103 -6.09 -26.78 2.00
CA ALA A 103 -5.65 -25.58 2.74
C ALA A 103 -4.65 -25.95 3.83
N GLU A 104 -4.99 -26.93 4.65
CA GLU A 104 -4.10 -27.42 5.70
C GLU A 104 -2.77 -27.94 5.17
N GLN A 105 -2.76 -28.72 4.11
CA GLN A 105 -1.53 -29.27 3.54
C GLN A 105 -0.59 -28.17 3.02
N ASN A 106 -1.13 -27.12 2.39
CA ASN A 106 -0.34 -25.94 2.00
C ASN A 106 0.31 -25.28 3.22
N LEU A 107 -0.44 -25.10 4.31
CA LEU A 107 0.08 -24.49 5.53
C LEU A 107 1.08 -25.42 6.26
N ARG A 108 0.80 -26.73 6.29
CA ARG A 108 1.69 -27.74 6.89
C ARG A 108 3.06 -27.74 6.23
N PHE A 109 3.09 -27.73 4.91
CA PHE A 109 4.34 -27.67 4.15
C PHE A 109 5.20 -26.46 4.57
N HIS A 110 4.57 -25.30 4.76
CA HIS A 110 5.28 -24.11 5.23
C HIS A 110 5.71 -24.19 6.69
N ALA A 111 4.86 -24.71 7.57
CA ALA A 111 5.22 -24.95 8.98
C ALA A 111 6.48 -25.84 9.11
N ASP A 112 6.52 -26.93 8.33
CA ASP A 112 7.66 -27.85 8.29
C ASP A 112 8.91 -27.18 7.71
N LEU A 113 8.76 -26.37 6.66
CA LEU A 113 9.88 -25.61 6.04
C LEU A 113 10.53 -24.63 7.03
N TYR A 114 9.73 -23.99 7.89
CA TYR A 114 10.22 -23.11 8.95
C TYR A 114 10.67 -23.86 10.21
N GLY A 115 10.60 -25.19 10.22
CA GLY A 115 11.08 -26.04 11.30
C GLY A 115 10.20 -26.03 12.55
N LEU A 116 8.91 -25.74 12.42
CA LEU A 116 7.98 -25.85 13.54
C LEU A 116 7.79 -27.33 13.92
N SER A 117 7.75 -27.62 15.20
CA SER A 117 7.37 -28.95 15.65
C SER A 117 5.95 -29.32 15.22
N ARG A 118 5.62 -30.59 15.13
CA ARG A 118 4.29 -31.03 14.70
C ARG A 118 3.19 -30.41 15.55
N ALA A 119 3.33 -30.35 16.84
CA ALA A 119 2.34 -29.78 17.77
C ALA A 119 2.23 -28.26 17.59
N GLU A 120 3.35 -27.56 17.44
CA GLU A 120 3.36 -26.12 17.19
C GLU A 120 2.75 -25.78 15.82
N GLY A 121 3.14 -26.52 14.78
CA GLY A 121 2.58 -26.36 13.44
C GLY A 121 1.06 -26.56 13.42
N GLU A 122 0.54 -27.60 14.12
CA GLU A 122 -0.90 -27.85 14.23
C GLU A 122 -1.62 -26.67 14.87
N ARG A 123 -1.12 -26.19 16.00
CA ARG A 123 -1.68 -25.02 16.70
C ARG A 123 -1.67 -23.77 15.81
N ARG A 124 -0.55 -23.49 15.15
CA ARG A 124 -0.41 -22.32 14.28
C ARG A 124 -1.31 -22.40 13.05
N ILE A 125 -1.44 -23.58 12.43
CA ILE A 125 -2.34 -23.79 11.30
C ILE A 125 -3.79 -23.52 11.71
N ASP A 126 -4.20 -24.02 12.86
CA ASP A 126 -5.54 -23.77 13.39
C ASP A 126 -5.78 -22.26 13.60
N GLU A 127 -4.85 -21.59 14.30
CA GLU A 127 -4.91 -20.16 14.54
C GLU A 127 -5.01 -19.33 13.25
N VAL A 128 -4.15 -19.58 12.25
CA VAL A 128 -4.16 -18.80 11.02
C VAL A 128 -5.37 -19.09 10.14
N LEU A 129 -5.88 -20.34 10.13
CA LEU A 129 -7.11 -20.68 9.40
C LEU A 129 -8.35 -19.98 9.99
N HIS A 130 -8.44 -19.91 11.33
CA HIS A 130 -9.49 -19.13 11.99
C HIS A 130 -9.33 -17.63 11.69
N MET A 131 -8.11 -17.13 11.73
CA MET A 131 -7.77 -15.73 11.47
C MET A 131 -8.22 -15.28 10.07
N VAL A 132 -8.07 -16.14 9.05
CA VAL A 132 -8.46 -15.86 7.66
C VAL A 132 -9.87 -16.35 7.30
N GLU A 133 -10.66 -16.81 8.26
CA GLU A 133 -12.01 -17.34 8.07
C GLU A 133 -12.07 -18.53 7.07
N LEU A 134 -11.10 -19.41 7.14
CA LEU A 134 -11.02 -20.62 6.31
C LEU A 134 -11.00 -21.92 7.14
N ALA A 135 -11.30 -21.87 8.46
CA ALA A 135 -11.28 -23.01 9.34
C ALA A 135 -12.22 -24.13 8.86
N ASP A 136 -13.44 -23.79 8.44
CA ASP A 136 -14.43 -24.74 7.90
C ASP A 136 -14.04 -25.34 6.53
N ARG A 137 -13.04 -24.75 5.89
CA ARG A 137 -12.51 -25.17 4.58
C ARG A 137 -11.14 -25.84 4.67
N ARG A 138 -10.69 -26.14 5.89
CA ARG A 138 -9.37 -26.71 6.20
C ARG A 138 -9.00 -27.90 5.30
N SER A 139 -9.95 -28.84 5.11
CA SER A 139 -9.77 -30.06 4.35
C SER A 139 -10.11 -29.94 2.87
N ASP A 140 -10.59 -28.79 2.41
CA ASP A 140 -10.94 -28.58 1.01
C ASP A 140 -9.70 -28.36 0.16
N VAL A 141 -9.68 -28.97 -1.03
CA VAL A 141 -8.61 -28.78 -2.02
C VAL A 141 -8.68 -27.35 -2.59
N VAL A 142 -7.53 -26.70 -2.70
CA VAL A 142 -7.43 -25.28 -3.06
C VAL A 142 -7.98 -24.96 -4.46
N THR A 143 -8.07 -25.93 -5.37
CA THR A 143 -8.75 -25.75 -6.66
C THR A 143 -10.21 -25.28 -6.52
N LYS A 144 -10.90 -25.62 -5.43
CA LYS A 144 -12.29 -25.23 -5.16
C LYS A 144 -12.44 -23.82 -4.58
N PHE A 145 -11.32 -23.13 -4.28
CA PHE A 145 -11.33 -21.82 -3.65
C PHE A 145 -11.57 -20.72 -4.68
N SER A 146 -12.33 -19.70 -4.28
CA SER A 146 -12.40 -18.43 -5.00
C SER A 146 -11.06 -17.71 -5.00
N GLY A 147 -10.88 -16.69 -5.84
CA GLY A 147 -9.68 -15.85 -5.85
C GLY A 147 -9.38 -15.24 -4.47
N GLY A 148 -10.40 -14.67 -3.83
CA GLY A 148 -10.29 -14.11 -2.48
C GLY A 148 -9.92 -15.15 -1.41
N MET A 149 -10.51 -16.35 -1.45
CA MET A 149 -10.16 -17.45 -0.54
C MET A 149 -8.71 -17.87 -0.73
N LYS A 150 -8.25 -17.98 -1.96
CA LYS A 150 -6.85 -18.30 -2.27
C LYS A 150 -5.93 -17.22 -1.72
N ARG A 151 -6.28 -15.94 -1.91
CA ARG A 151 -5.48 -14.82 -1.39
C ARG A 151 -5.40 -14.83 0.14
N ARG A 152 -6.52 -15.05 0.83
CA ARG A 152 -6.54 -15.21 2.29
C ARG A 152 -5.66 -16.37 2.75
N LEU A 153 -5.68 -17.49 2.04
CA LEU A 153 -4.82 -18.64 2.35
C LEU A 153 -3.33 -18.34 2.14
N GLU A 154 -2.96 -17.55 1.12
CA GLU A 154 -1.57 -17.08 0.93
C GLU A 154 -1.10 -16.20 2.08
N ILE A 155 -1.97 -15.30 2.57
CA ILE A 155 -1.67 -14.48 3.74
C ILE A 155 -1.50 -15.38 4.98
N ALA A 156 -2.43 -16.32 5.22
CA ALA A 156 -2.32 -17.29 6.31
C ALA A 156 -1.01 -18.07 6.27
N ARG A 157 -0.59 -18.50 5.07
CA ARG A 157 0.68 -19.17 4.85
C ARG A 157 1.88 -18.29 5.25
N GLY A 158 1.84 -17.00 4.88
CA GLY A 158 2.87 -16.03 5.27
C GLY A 158 2.94 -15.78 6.79
N LEU A 159 1.87 -16.12 7.53
CA LEU A 159 1.75 -15.88 8.98
C LEU A 159 2.04 -17.11 9.85
N VAL A 160 2.13 -18.30 9.25
CA VAL A 160 2.21 -19.59 9.99
C VAL A 160 3.35 -19.64 10.99
N HIS A 161 4.49 -19.04 10.67
CA HIS A 161 5.70 -19.01 11.50
C HIS A 161 5.81 -17.76 12.39
N SER A 162 4.72 -16.99 12.56
CA SER A 162 4.65 -15.78 13.42
C SER A 162 5.68 -14.69 13.06
N PRO A 163 5.65 -14.16 11.82
CA PRO A 163 6.59 -13.13 11.40
C PRO A 163 6.37 -11.82 12.14
N GLN A 164 7.39 -10.96 12.18
CA GLN A 164 7.33 -9.58 12.69
C GLN A 164 6.93 -8.58 11.60
N VAL A 165 7.27 -8.89 10.35
CA VAL A 165 6.95 -8.06 9.18
C VAL A 165 6.29 -8.92 8.11
N LEU A 166 5.15 -8.46 7.60
CA LEU A 166 4.45 -9.08 6.48
C LEU A 166 4.61 -8.21 5.23
N PHE A 167 5.28 -8.75 4.23
CA PHE A 167 5.40 -8.13 2.91
C PHE A 167 4.30 -8.65 1.98
N LEU A 168 3.59 -7.73 1.35
CA LEU A 168 2.51 -8.01 0.42
C LEU A 168 2.81 -7.30 -0.91
N ASP A 169 3.13 -8.06 -1.95
CA ASP A 169 3.36 -7.50 -3.28
C ASP A 169 2.05 -7.53 -4.07
N GLU A 170 1.44 -6.34 -4.26
CA GLU A 170 0.16 -6.12 -4.94
C GLU A 170 -0.93 -7.11 -4.50
N PRO A 171 -1.34 -7.12 -3.21
CA PRO A 171 -2.12 -8.21 -2.62
C PRO A 171 -3.52 -8.39 -3.20
N THR A 172 -4.07 -7.41 -3.87
CA THR A 172 -5.48 -7.42 -4.31
C THR A 172 -5.64 -7.36 -5.83
N ILE A 173 -4.52 -7.46 -6.58
CA ILE A 173 -4.57 -7.44 -8.04
C ILE A 173 -5.47 -8.56 -8.57
N GLY A 174 -6.34 -8.20 -9.53
CA GLY A 174 -7.27 -9.16 -10.15
C GLY A 174 -8.44 -9.59 -9.27
N LEU A 175 -8.62 -9.01 -8.08
CA LEU A 175 -9.79 -9.22 -7.23
C LEU A 175 -10.87 -8.16 -7.52
N ASP A 176 -12.11 -8.57 -7.34
CA ASP A 176 -13.25 -7.64 -7.40
C ASP A 176 -13.23 -6.66 -6.21
N PRO A 177 -13.91 -5.49 -6.31
CA PRO A 177 -13.86 -4.45 -5.28
C PRO A 177 -14.31 -4.93 -3.88
N GLN A 178 -15.29 -5.82 -3.81
CA GLN A 178 -15.83 -6.36 -2.56
C GLN A 178 -14.80 -7.25 -1.86
N THR A 179 -14.18 -8.15 -2.62
CA THR A 179 -13.09 -9.02 -2.12
C THR A 179 -11.88 -8.21 -1.70
N ARG A 180 -11.55 -7.12 -2.45
CA ARG A 180 -10.47 -6.20 -2.10
C ARG A 180 -10.71 -5.52 -0.74
N ALA A 181 -11.90 -4.95 -0.53
CA ALA A 181 -12.26 -4.33 0.75
C ALA A 181 -12.14 -5.34 1.91
N ALA A 182 -12.66 -6.56 1.74
CA ALA A 182 -12.55 -7.59 2.76
C ALA A 182 -11.10 -8.02 3.08
N ILE A 183 -10.18 -7.95 2.13
CA ILE A 183 -8.75 -8.20 2.40
C ILE A 183 -8.16 -7.07 3.25
N TRP A 184 -8.52 -5.80 2.98
CA TRP A 184 -8.03 -4.67 3.76
C TRP A 184 -8.60 -4.66 5.19
N ASP A 185 -9.89 -4.94 5.37
CA ASP A 185 -10.51 -5.12 6.68
C ASP A 185 -9.77 -6.21 7.49
N TYR A 186 -9.50 -7.33 6.82
CA TYR A 186 -8.74 -8.43 7.42
C TYR A 186 -7.31 -8.02 7.83
N LEU A 187 -6.58 -7.29 6.97
CA LEU A 187 -5.22 -6.81 7.29
C LEU A 187 -5.21 -5.83 8.46
N HIS A 188 -6.21 -4.99 8.55
CA HIS A 188 -6.40 -4.07 9.66
C HIS A 188 -6.61 -4.83 10.98
N ASP A 189 -7.58 -5.76 11.02
CA ASP A 189 -7.85 -6.62 12.18
C ASP A 189 -6.63 -7.46 12.60
N LEU A 190 -5.92 -8.01 11.63
CA LEU A 190 -4.68 -8.75 11.88
C LEU A 190 -3.64 -7.90 12.59
N ARG A 191 -3.42 -6.68 12.09
CA ARG A 191 -2.46 -5.74 12.68
C ARG A 191 -2.86 -5.36 14.10
N GLU A 192 -4.12 -5.03 14.34
CA GLU A 192 -4.62 -4.68 15.68
C GLU A 192 -4.42 -5.82 16.69
N ARG A 193 -4.70 -7.06 16.30
CA ARG A 193 -4.58 -8.24 17.18
C ARG A 193 -3.15 -8.66 17.45
N THR A 194 -2.25 -8.52 16.48
CA THR A 194 -0.91 -9.10 16.53
C THR A 194 0.21 -8.09 16.68
N GLY A 195 -0.04 -6.81 16.36
CA GLY A 195 1.00 -5.77 16.31
C GLY A 195 2.01 -5.97 15.17
N ILE A 196 1.69 -6.79 14.16
CA ILE A 196 2.55 -7.05 13.01
C ILE A 196 2.76 -5.78 12.20
N THR A 197 3.95 -5.60 11.64
CA THR A 197 4.22 -4.56 10.65
C THR A 197 3.82 -5.06 9.28
N VAL A 198 3.06 -4.28 8.52
CA VAL A 198 2.64 -4.61 7.16
C VAL A 198 3.32 -3.68 6.18
N PHE A 199 4.02 -4.24 5.20
CA PHE A 199 4.59 -3.50 4.07
C PHE A 199 3.90 -3.94 2.79
N VAL A 200 3.17 -3.03 2.15
CA VAL A 200 2.39 -3.35 0.95
C VAL A 200 2.83 -2.54 -0.24
N THR A 201 3.00 -3.17 -1.40
CA THR A 201 3.09 -2.45 -2.68
C THR A 201 1.72 -2.40 -3.34
N THR A 202 1.43 -1.29 -3.97
CA THR A 202 0.21 -1.12 -4.76
C THR A 202 0.40 -0.07 -5.86
N HIS A 203 -0.43 -0.13 -6.87
CA HIS A 203 -0.65 0.94 -7.84
C HIS A 203 -2.07 1.52 -7.72
N TYR A 204 -2.89 1.02 -6.77
CA TYR A 204 -4.23 1.52 -6.49
C TYR A 204 -4.20 2.58 -5.39
N MET A 205 -4.69 3.79 -5.70
CA MET A 205 -4.75 4.90 -4.75
C MET A 205 -5.66 4.58 -3.56
N ASP A 206 -6.79 3.92 -3.81
CA ASP A 206 -7.74 3.52 -2.78
C ASP A 206 -7.10 2.61 -1.71
N GLU A 207 -6.14 1.79 -2.11
CA GLU A 207 -5.41 0.92 -1.18
C GLU A 207 -4.42 1.69 -0.32
N ALA A 208 -3.76 2.68 -0.90
CA ALA A 208 -2.82 3.52 -0.17
C ALA A 208 -3.50 4.35 0.93
N GLU A 209 -4.80 4.66 0.79
CA GLU A 209 -5.60 5.32 1.84
C GLU A 209 -5.72 4.50 3.14
N HIS A 210 -5.56 3.18 3.08
CA HIS A 210 -5.58 2.31 4.27
C HIS A 210 -4.24 2.23 5.01
N CYS A 211 -3.20 2.89 4.50
CA CYS A 211 -1.87 2.86 5.09
C CYS A 211 -1.66 4.00 6.09
N ASP A 212 -0.88 3.76 7.15
CA ASP A 212 -0.50 4.82 8.10
C ASP A 212 0.48 5.82 7.47
N ARG A 213 1.39 5.32 6.63
CA ARG A 213 2.31 6.12 5.81
C ARG A 213 2.45 5.51 4.44
N ILE A 214 2.70 6.35 3.46
CA ILE A 214 2.96 5.93 2.08
C ILE A 214 4.21 6.61 1.54
N ALA A 215 4.99 5.88 0.75
CA ALA A 215 5.99 6.45 -0.14
C ALA A 215 5.52 6.30 -1.59
N ILE A 216 5.57 7.38 -2.33
CA ILE A 216 5.32 7.37 -3.77
C ILE A 216 6.65 7.15 -4.47
N MET A 217 6.75 6.02 -5.16
CA MET A 217 7.94 5.64 -5.92
C MET A 217 7.72 5.84 -7.41
N ASP A 218 8.66 6.52 -8.06
CA ASP A 218 8.70 6.69 -9.49
C ASP A 218 10.13 6.61 -10.02
N HIS A 219 10.35 5.97 -11.17
CA HIS A 219 11.67 5.82 -11.81
C HIS A 219 12.82 5.37 -10.88
N GLY A 220 12.52 4.54 -9.89
CA GLY A 220 13.51 4.00 -8.96
C GLY A 220 13.82 4.88 -7.75
N GLU A 221 13.14 6.00 -7.60
CA GLU A 221 13.32 6.97 -6.52
C GLU A 221 12.03 7.14 -5.71
N ILE A 222 12.13 7.55 -4.44
CA ILE A 222 11.00 7.97 -3.63
C ILE A 222 10.77 9.46 -3.90
N ALA A 223 9.68 9.80 -4.58
CA ALA A 223 9.32 11.17 -4.91
C ALA A 223 8.81 11.94 -3.69
N VAL A 224 8.04 11.28 -2.84
CA VAL A 224 7.51 11.87 -1.59
C VAL A 224 7.10 10.76 -0.63
N GLU A 225 7.17 11.03 0.68
CA GLU A 225 6.75 10.12 1.74
C GLU A 225 6.08 10.90 2.88
N ASP A 226 4.84 10.54 3.22
CA ASP A 226 4.15 11.00 4.43
C ASP A 226 2.88 10.15 4.69
N THR A 227 2.01 10.58 5.64
CA THR A 227 0.66 10.04 5.79
C THR A 227 -0.20 10.44 4.59
N PRO A 228 -1.20 9.63 4.19
CA PRO A 228 -2.12 9.99 3.11
C PRO A 228 -2.74 11.39 3.28
N GLU A 229 -3.16 11.72 4.49
CA GLU A 229 -3.75 13.03 4.82
C GLU A 229 -2.75 14.18 4.67
N ALA A 230 -1.51 13.99 5.14
CA ALA A 230 -0.47 15.02 5.03
C ALA A 230 -0.12 15.28 3.56
N LEU A 231 -0.01 14.22 2.75
CA LEU A 231 0.26 14.34 1.32
C LEU A 231 -0.87 15.07 0.59
N LYS A 232 -2.12 14.71 0.84
CA LYS A 232 -3.29 15.41 0.26
C LYS A 232 -3.29 16.88 0.66
N SER A 233 -3.02 17.18 1.92
CA SER A 233 -2.98 18.56 2.43
C SER A 233 -1.82 19.38 1.84
N SER A 234 -0.71 18.74 1.47
CA SER A 234 0.48 19.43 0.92
C SER A 234 0.26 20.00 -0.48
N ILE A 235 -0.64 19.43 -1.27
CA ILE A 235 -0.87 19.81 -2.66
C ILE A 235 -2.03 20.78 -2.84
N GLY A 236 -2.83 21.03 -1.81
CA GLY A 236 -3.93 21.99 -1.91
C GLY A 236 -4.91 21.92 -0.75
N THR A 237 -5.90 22.81 -0.85
CA THR A 237 -7.03 22.89 0.06
C THR A 237 -8.27 22.27 -0.56
N ASP A 238 -9.26 21.94 0.28
CA ASP A 238 -10.55 21.47 -0.21
C ASP A 238 -11.17 22.51 -1.17
N ARG A 239 -11.72 22.05 -2.28
CA ARG A 239 -12.46 22.87 -3.23
C ARG A 239 -13.95 22.68 -2.97
N ILE A 240 -14.65 23.79 -2.73
CA ILE A 240 -16.11 23.79 -2.63
C ILE A 240 -16.66 24.39 -3.91
N ALA A 241 -17.57 23.70 -4.59
CA ALA A 241 -18.32 24.18 -5.73
C ALA A 241 -19.79 24.34 -5.34
N LEU A 242 -20.36 25.52 -5.60
CA LEU A 242 -21.73 25.89 -5.26
C LEU A 242 -22.51 26.22 -6.53
N ARG A 243 -23.81 25.90 -6.52
CA ARG A 243 -24.81 26.52 -7.40
C ARG A 243 -25.83 27.22 -6.54
N THR A 244 -26.07 28.47 -6.84
CA THR A 244 -26.99 29.32 -6.08
C THR A 244 -28.05 29.94 -6.99
N ASP A 245 -29.01 30.64 -6.41
CA ASP A 245 -29.97 31.42 -7.19
C ASP A 245 -29.39 32.76 -7.67
N ASP A 246 -28.32 33.23 -7.01
CA ASP A 246 -27.58 34.45 -7.33
C ASP A 246 -26.09 34.23 -7.05
N ASP A 247 -25.35 33.83 -8.06
CA ASP A 247 -23.94 33.46 -7.95
C ASP A 247 -23.04 34.70 -7.70
N GLU A 248 -23.38 35.88 -8.22
CA GLU A 248 -22.62 37.12 -8.00
C GLU A 248 -22.73 37.57 -6.54
N LEU A 249 -23.96 37.55 -6.02
CA LEU A 249 -24.20 37.85 -4.61
C LEU A 249 -23.51 36.82 -3.70
N ALA A 250 -23.55 35.53 -4.03
CA ALA A 250 -22.88 34.50 -3.31
C ALA A 250 -21.37 34.72 -3.19
N ILE A 251 -20.70 35.05 -4.30
CA ILE A 251 -19.25 35.38 -4.34
C ILE A 251 -18.95 36.57 -3.42
N THR A 252 -19.77 37.63 -3.50
CA THR A 252 -19.60 38.83 -2.67
C THR A 252 -19.73 38.48 -1.18
N ARG A 253 -20.75 37.71 -0.80
CA ARG A 253 -20.99 37.28 0.58
C ARG A 253 -19.93 36.38 1.12
N ILE A 254 -19.42 35.44 0.31
CA ILE A 254 -18.31 34.56 0.69
C ILE A 254 -17.09 35.40 1.08
N ARG A 255 -16.75 36.40 0.26
CA ARG A 255 -15.60 37.27 0.55
C ARG A 255 -15.84 38.10 1.81
N GLU A 256 -17.02 38.72 1.96
CA GLU A 256 -17.33 39.62 3.08
C GLU A 256 -17.43 38.87 4.43
N ARG A 257 -18.11 37.72 4.46
CA ARG A 257 -18.45 37.06 5.72
C ARG A 257 -17.51 35.93 6.11
N LEU A 258 -16.96 35.22 5.12
CA LEU A 258 -16.04 34.11 5.35
C LEU A 258 -14.57 34.52 5.19
N GLY A 259 -14.29 35.65 4.53
CA GLY A 259 -12.92 36.11 4.28
C GLY A 259 -12.17 35.23 3.26
N VAL A 260 -12.89 34.51 2.41
CA VAL A 260 -12.35 33.57 1.44
C VAL A 260 -12.58 34.10 0.04
N GLU A 261 -11.57 34.01 -0.84
CA GLU A 261 -11.73 34.31 -2.24
C GLU A 261 -12.57 33.23 -2.94
N ALA A 262 -13.57 33.67 -3.69
CA ALA A 262 -14.41 32.81 -4.52
C ALA A 262 -14.52 33.36 -5.94
N GLY A 263 -14.75 32.49 -6.89
CA GLY A 263 -14.88 32.88 -8.32
C GLY A 263 -15.74 31.89 -9.09
N MET A 264 -16.09 32.28 -10.34
CA MET A 264 -16.80 31.37 -11.25
C MET A 264 -15.82 30.44 -11.96
N HIS A 265 -16.11 29.16 -11.90
CA HIS A 265 -15.39 28.13 -12.66
C HIS A 265 -16.38 27.04 -13.12
N ASP A 266 -16.38 26.73 -14.43
CA ASP A 266 -17.28 25.76 -15.05
C ASP A 266 -18.78 26.01 -14.74
N GLY A 267 -19.19 27.29 -14.65
CA GLY A 267 -20.57 27.65 -14.36
C GLY A 267 -21.04 27.38 -12.92
N GLN A 268 -20.09 27.34 -11.97
CA GLN A 268 -20.34 27.21 -10.56
C GLN A 268 -19.47 28.19 -9.77
N VAL A 269 -19.97 28.65 -8.63
CA VAL A 269 -19.15 29.39 -7.66
C VAL A 269 -18.18 28.42 -6.99
N THR A 270 -16.89 28.71 -7.08
CA THR A 270 -15.85 27.85 -6.48
C THR A 270 -15.01 28.65 -5.50
N LEU A 271 -14.66 28.01 -4.39
CA LEU A 271 -13.72 28.52 -3.39
C LEU A 271 -12.80 27.40 -2.90
N ALA A 272 -11.59 27.78 -2.48
CA ALA A 272 -10.58 26.87 -1.92
C ALA A 272 -10.43 27.18 -0.43
N VAL A 273 -10.62 26.18 0.42
CA VAL A 273 -10.62 26.32 1.88
C VAL A 273 -10.00 25.11 2.57
N ALA A 274 -9.33 25.34 3.69
CA ALA A 274 -8.93 24.25 4.57
C ALA A 274 -10.18 23.75 5.34
N GLY A 275 -10.38 22.41 5.36
CA GLY A 275 -11.50 21.81 6.07
C GLY A 275 -12.87 22.17 5.46
N GLY A 276 -13.03 21.95 4.16
CA GLY A 276 -14.24 22.29 3.42
C GLY A 276 -15.53 21.78 4.05
N ALA A 277 -15.50 20.61 4.68
CA ALA A 277 -16.66 20.04 5.39
C ALA A 277 -17.14 20.94 6.54
N ASP A 278 -16.23 21.60 7.26
CA ASP A 278 -16.55 22.49 8.39
C ASP A 278 -17.03 23.86 7.89
N VAL A 279 -16.70 24.22 6.67
CA VAL A 279 -17.14 25.48 6.05
C VAL A 279 -18.56 25.37 5.48
N VAL A 280 -18.99 24.18 5.02
CA VAL A 280 -20.33 23.99 4.42
C VAL A 280 -21.49 24.46 5.33
N PRO A 281 -21.57 24.14 6.62
CA PRO A 281 -22.64 24.68 7.49
C PRO A 281 -22.66 26.20 7.53
N ARG A 282 -21.48 26.84 7.51
CA ARG A 282 -21.37 28.31 7.52
C ARG A 282 -21.85 28.92 6.22
N LEU A 283 -21.60 28.27 5.06
CA LEU A 283 -22.15 28.71 3.77
C LEU A 283 -23.67 28.79 3.82
N PHE A 284 -24.35 27.78 4.38
CA PHE A 284 -25.81 27.76 4.50
C PHE A 284 -26.35 28.80 5.50
N SER A 285 -25.61 29.09 6.56
CA SER A 285 -26.07 30.04 7.61
C SER A 285 -25.73 31.50 7.33
N GLU A 286 -24.65 31.77 6.57
CA GLU A 286 -24.09 33.11 6.45
C GLU A 286 -24.31 33.76 5.05
N LEU A 287 -24.61 32.99 3.98
CA LEU A 287 -24.66 33.56 2.63
C LEU A 287 -25.95 34.36 2.34
N ASP A 288 -27.04 34.08 3.04
CA ASP A 288 -28.37 34.67 2.75
C ASP A 288 -28.81 34.54 1.26
N VAL A 289 -28.33 33.45 0.60
CA VAL A 289 -28.65 33.08 -0.78
C VAL A 289 -29.08 31.64 -0.78
N HIS A 290 -30.10 31.31 -1.56
CA HIS A 290 -30.52 29.90 -1.68
C HIS A 290 -29.49 29.10 -2.44
N ILE A 291 -28.92 28.08 -1.77
CA ILE A 291 -27.94 27.14 -2.31
C ILE A 291 -28.68 25.96 -2.90
N ARG A 292 -28.59 25.77 -4.23
CA ARG A 292 -29.19 24.63 -4.96
C ARG A 292 -28.38 23.34 -4.82
N SER A 293 -27.07 23.46 -4.82
CA SER A 293 -26.16 22.34 -4.63
C SER A 293 -24.83 22.80 -4.04
N VAL A 294 -24.19 21.94 -3.27
CA VAL A 294 -22.83 22.09 -2.78
C VAL A 294 -22.08 20.79 -3.00
N THR A 295 -20.87 20.89 -3.53
CA THR A 295 -19.97 19.76 -3.69
C THR A 295 -18.64 20.13 -3.05
N VAL A 296 -18.13 19.27 -2.17
CA VAL A 296 -16.80 19.42 -1.56
C VAL A 296 -15.89 18.38 -2.21
N THR A 297 -14.87 18.85 -2.89
CA THR A 297 -13.84 17.99 -3.49
C THR A 297 -12.56 18.17 -2.71
N ARG A 298 -12.07 17.10 -2.11
CA ARG A 298 -10.78 17.05 -1.43
C ARG A 298 -9.71 16.63 -2.42
N PRO A 299 -8.47 17.12 -2.26
CA PRO A 299 -7.34 16.55 -2.97
C PRO A 299 -7.28 15.04 -2.77
N SER A 300 -7.07 14.30 -3.83
CA SER A 300 -6.93 12.85 -3.83
C SER A 300 -5.46 12.43 -3.88
N LEU A 301 -5.16 11.17 -3.62
CA LEU A 301 -3.81 10.64 -3.84
C LEU A 301 -3.44 10.60 -5.34
N ASP A 302 -4.43 10.55 -6.25
CA ASP A 302 -4.19 10.73 -7.69
C ASP A 302 -3.63 12.12 -7.99
N ASP A 303 -4.18 13.17 -7.34
CA ASP A 303 -3.68 14.55 -7.49
C ASP A 303 -2.27 14.70 -6.89
N VAL A 304 -2.00 14.03 -5.74
CA VAL A 304 -0.65 13.97 -5.16
C VAL A 304 0.31 13.33 -6.15
N PHE A 305 -0.04 12.16 -6.67
CA PHE A 305 0.81 11.44 -7.61
C PHE A 305 1.12 12.31 -8.85
N LEU A 306 0.09 12.91 -9.45
CA LEU A 306 0.25 13.82 -10.59
C LEU A 306 1.17 15.01 -10.27
N THR A 307 1.02 15.60 -9.09
CA THR A 307 1.81 16.77 -8.67
C THR A 307 3.30 16.44 -8.53
N TYR A 308 3.63 15.30 -7.92
CA TYR A 308 5.02 14.92 -7.66
C TYR A 308 5.70 14.21 -8.82
N THR A 309 4.95 13.54 -9.72
CA THR A 309 5.53 12.79 -10.85
C THR A 309 5.30 13.44 -12.22
N GLY A 310 4.41 14.42 -12.30
CA GLY A 310 4.06 15.13 -13.56
C GLY A 310 3.19 14.32 -14.53
N ARG A 311 2.67 13.15 -14.12
CA ARG A 311 1.82 12.26 -14.95
C ARG A 311 0.80 11.52 -14.10
N THR A 312 -0.25 10.99 -14.72
CA THR A 312 -1.19 10.12 -14.02
C THR A 312 -0.63 8.71 -13.91
N ILE A 313 -1.05 7.94 -12.89
CA ILE A 313 -0.60 6.55 -12.73
C ILE A 313 -1.06 5.69 -13.92
N ARG A 314 -2.21 6.02 -14.52
CA ARG A 314 -2.77 5.34 -15.70
C ARG A 314 -1.95 5.58 -16.98
N ASP A 315 -1.42 6.77 -17.17
CA ASP A 315 -0.54 7.09 -18.31
C ASP A 315 0.80 6.35 -18.23
N SER A 316 1.18 5.94 -17.03
CA SER A 316 2.40 5.16 -16.78
C SER A 316 2.24 3.67 -17.11
N GLU A 317 1.01 3.19 -17.29
CA GLU A 317 0.67 1.83 -17.72
C GLU A 317 0.54 1.74 -19.24
N GLY A 318 1.47 2.34 -20.00
CA GLY A 318 1.51 2.24 -21.47
C GLY A 318 1.42 0.78 -21.94
N PRO A 319 1.06 0.52 -23.22
CA PRO A 319 0.79 -0.82 -23.72
C PRO A 319 1.97 -1.74 -23.36
N GLN A 320 1.68 -2.82 -22.66
CA GLN A 320 2.65 -3.83 -22.24
C GLN A 320 3.40 -4.35 -23.47
N GLY A 321 4.54 -3.74 -23.77
CA GLY A 321 5.49 -4.13 -24.82
C GLY A 321 6.28 -5.33 -24.34
N SER A 322 5.82 -6.50 -24.72
CA SER A 322 6.54 -7.74 -25.04
C SER A 322 7.72 -8.19 -24.17
N THR A 323 7.46 -9.34 -23.49
CA THR A 323 8.32 -10.54 -23.53
C THR A 323 9.83 -10.33 -23.41
N PHE A 324 10.34 -10.61 -22.21
CA PHE A 324 11.71 -11.06 -22.08
C PHE A 324 11.86 -12.42 -22.79
N PRO A 325 12.75 -12.60 -23.78
CA PRO A 325 13.01 -13.91 -24.35
C PRO A 325 13.80 -14.75 -23.34
N PHE A 326 13.17 -15.80 -22.84
CA PHE A 326 13.89 -16.90 -22.21
C PHE A 326 14.78 -17.55 -23.27
N ALA A 327 16.05 -17.17 -23.34
CA ALA A 327 17.05 -17.87 -24.10
C ALA A 327 17.40 -19.18 -23.38
N GLY A 328 16.71 -20.24 -23.75
CA GLY A 328 17.17 -21.59 -23.47
C GLY A 328 18.52 -21.82 -24.13
N ARG A 329 19.53 -22.14 -23.35
CA ARG A 329 20.73 -22.81 -23.83
C ARG A 329 20.71 -24.26 -23.37
N ARG A 330 20.88 -25.13 -24.35
CA ARG A 330 21.16 -26.56 -24.26
C ARG A 330 22.43 -26.84 -23.48
#